data_e7e725897d537749828b447dd1cbd288
#
_entry.id   e7e725897d537749828b447dd1cbd288
#
_cell.length_a   1.000
_cell.length_b   1.000
_cell.length_c   1.000
_cell.angle_alpha   90.00
_cell.angle_beta   90.00
_cell.angle_gamma   90.00
#
_symmetry.space_group_name_H-M   'P 1'
#
loop_
_entity.id
_entity.type
_entity.pdbx_description
1 polymer ?
#
loop_
_entity_poly.entity_id
_entity_poly.type
_entity_poly.pdbx_seq_one_letter_code
_entity_poly.pdbx_strand_id
1 'polypeptide(L)'
;TAYMSFKKIDCNLTQKFSEYPDFGVLNGVKVFVSGTAIAGPFAGCLMAEMGAKVLQSEAPKISCGTRGTTSWSQNHRNEYSITCTPRTPAGKKIFKKCLEWADIWIESSKAGTYAKMGLTDEVCWGVNSKLCIVHVSGYGQTGPYKSKASYDVSGQAMGGYMYMNGVSPTDVPLKVNPYLSDYVTAYN
;
A
#
# COMPACT_ATOMS: atom_id res chain seq x y z
N THR A 1 25.23 -13.00 1.48
CA THR A 1 24.01 -13.22 2.31
C THR A 1 24.34 -12.72 3.70
N ALA A 2 24.00 -11.45 4.00
CA ALA A 2 24.15 -10.91 5.34
C ALA A 2 22.92 -11.38 6.16
N TYR A 3 23.12 -12.32 7.05
CA TYR A 3 22.18 -12.63 8.12
C TYR A 3 22.23 -11.48 9.13
N MET A 4 21.22 -10.61 9.13
CA MET A 4 20.99 -9.76 10.29
C MET A 4 20.38 -10.63 11.38
N SER A 5 21.18 -11.04 12.35
CA SER A 5 20.67 -11.56 13.60
C SER A 5 20.09 -10.39 14.38
N PHE A 6 18.77 -10.30 14.44
CA PHE A 6 18.13 -9.41 15.41
C PHE A 6 18.35 -10.00 16.80
N LYS A 7 19.27 -9.43 17.59
CA LYS A 7 19.22 -9.61 19.03
C LYS A 7 17.82 -9.17 19.46
N LYS A 8 17.12 -10.07 20.18
CA LYS A 8 15.91 -9.69 20.91
C LYS A 8 16.32 -8.57 21.86
N ILE A 9 16.13 -7.33 21.43
CA ILE A 9 16.23 -6.19 22.32
C ILE A 9 15.00 -6.34 23.17
N ASP A 10 15.15 -6.52 24.47
CA ASP A 10 14.07 -6.33 25.43
C ASP A 10 13.66 -4.87 25.31
N CYS A 11 12.77 -4.62 24.37
CA CYS A 11 12.14 -3.35 24.20
C CYS A 11 11.13 -3.20 25.34
N ASN A 12 11.60 -2.77 26.51
CA ASN A 12 10.79 -1.90 27.36
C ASN A 12 10.55 -0.60 26.57
N LEU A 13 9.95 -0.72 25.38
CA LEU A 13 9.41 0.37 24.60
C LEU A 13 8.10 0.83 25.26
N THR A 14 8.22 1.29 26.50
CA THR A 14 7.37 2.36 27.03
C THR A 14 7.82 3.71 26.46
N GLN A 15 8.44 3.72 25.29
CA GLN A 15 8.56 4.95 24.54
C GLN A 15 7.14 5.32 24.13
N LYS A 16 6.58 6.24 24.89
CA LYS A 16 5.32 6.90 24.57
C LYS A 16 5.50 7.49 23.18
N PHE A 17 4.83 6.92 22.18
CA PHE A 17 4.72 7.48 20.83
C PHE A 17 4.03 8.87 20.82
N SER A 18 3.89 9.49 22.00
CA SER A 18 3.23 10.79 22.22
C SER A 18 4.13 12.00 21.99
N GLU A 19 5.37 11.82 21.51
CA GLU A 19 6.35 12.92 21.49
C GLU A 19 6.86 13.29 20.09
N TYR A 20 6.28 12.76 19.02
CA TYR A 20 6.49 13.41 17.72
C TYR A 20 5.66 14.68 17.71
N PRO A 21 6.28 15.85 17.47
CA PRO A 21 5.52 17.08 17.36
C PRO A 21 4.48 16.94 16.25
N ASP A 22 3.29 17.38 16.53
CA ASP A 22 2.24 17.46 15.52
C ASP A 22 2.74 18.32 14.36
N PHE A 23 2.72 17.79 13.16
CA PHE A 23 3.18 18.48 11.96
C PHE A 23 2.32 18.15 10.75
N GLY A 24 2.36 19.03 9.77
CA GLY A 24 1.77 18.80 8.45
C GLY A 24 0.26 18.92 8.40
N VAL A 25 -0.24 19.01 7.18
CA VAL A 25 -1.66 19.27 6.88
C VAL A 25 -2.55 18.06 7.16
N LEU A 26 -1.98 16.86 7.27
CA LEU A 26 -2.69 15.63 7.60
C LEU A 26 -2.50 15.19 9.06
N ASN A 27 -2.05 16.12 9.93
CA ASN A 27 -1.96 15.81 11.35
C ASN A 27 -3.31 15.34 11.91
N GLY A 28 -3.30 14.24 12.66
CA GLY A 28 -4.49 13.61 13.22
C GLY A 28 -5.20 12.61 12.32
N VAL A 29 -4.92 12.59 11.01
CA VAL A 29 -5.47 11.60 10.07
C VAL A 29 -4.78 10.26 10.28
N LYS A 30 -5.58 9.17 10.29
CA LYS A 30 -5.13 7.79 10.47
C LYS A 30 -5.35 7.01 9.19
N VAL A 31 -4.26 6.48 8.64
CA VAL A 31 -4.29 5.74 7.37
C VAL A 31 -3.86 4.31 7.60
N PHE A 32 -4.68 3.37 7.16
CA PHE A 32 -4.33 1.96 7.12
C PHE A 32 -4.01 1.56 5.68
N VAL A 33 -2.82 1.02 5.45
CA VAL A 33 -2.38 0.58 4.12
C VAL A 33 -2.26 -0.94 4.13
N SER A 34 -2.91 -1.60 3.20
CA SER A 34 -2.83 -3.06 3.00
C SER A 34 -2.48 -3.37 1.55
N GLY A 35 -1.47 -2.71 1.06
CA GLY A 35 -0.93 -2.85 -0.28
C GLY A 35 0.47 -3.44 -0.29
N THR A 36 0.91 -3.83 -1.46
CA THR A 36 2.27 -4.31 -1.71
C THR A 36 2.92 -3.53 -2.85
N ALA A 37 4.22 -3.68 -2.98
CA ALA A 37 5.06 -3.04 -4.01
C ALA A 37 5.17 -1.52 -3.85
N ILE A 38 4.52 -0.72 -4.70
CA ILE A 38 4.80 0.71 -4.81
C ILE A 38 3.54 1.56 -4.64
N ALA A 39 2.56 1.45 -5.52
CA ALA A 39 1.47 2.42 -5.64
C ALA A 39 0.72 2.69 -4.33
N GLY A 40 0.20 1.64 -3.65
CA GLY A 40 -0.47 1.81 -2.35
C GLY A 40 0.46 2.25 -1.23
N PRO A 41 1.59 1.54 -0.99
CA PRO A 41 2.55 1.92 0.04
C PRO A 41 3.10 3.35 -0.14
N PHE A 42 3.47 3.74 -1.34
CA PHE A 42 4.00 5.10 -1.56
C PHE A 42 2.95 6.19 -1.33
N ALA A 43 1.67 5.93 -1.63
CA ALA A 43 0.59 6.84 -1.24
C ALA A 43 0.51 7.01 0.28
N GLY A 44 0.63 5.90 1.05
CA GLY A 44 0.74 5.94 2.51
C GLY A 44 1.96 6.74 2.97
N CYS A 45 3.12 6.50 2.37
CA CYS A 45 4.37 7.21 2.66
C CYS A 45 4.22 8.73 2.46
N LEU A 46 3.63 9.18 1.36
CA LEU A 46 3.37 10.60 1.11
C LEU A 46 2.44 11.21 2.18
N MET A 47 1.39 10.48 2.57
CA MET A 47 0.50 10.94 3.64
C MET A 47 1.22 11.00 4.99
N ALA A 48 2.11 10.04 5.27
CA ALA A 48 2.94 10.04 6.48
C ALA A 48 3.91 11.24 6.50
N GLU A 49 4.49 11.59 5.36
CA GLU A 49 5.34 12.79 5.22
C GLU A 49 4.56 14.10 5.38
N MET A 50 3.23 14.05 5.17
CA MET A 50 2.32 15.18 5.44
C MET A 50 1.74 15.18 6.86
N GLY A 51 2.17 14.27 7.74
CA GLY A 51 1.80 14.24 9.15
C GLY A 51 0.71 13.23 9.53
N ALA A 52 0.20 12.43 8.60
CA ALA A 52 -0.74 11.37 8.94
C ALA A 52 -0.06 10.24 9.74
N LYS A 53 -0.81 9.58 10.60
CA LYS A 53 -0.40 8.32 11.25
C LYS A 53 -0.71 7.17 10.31
N VAL A 54 0.32 6.62 9.67
CA VAL A 54 0.16 5.56 8.68
C VAL A 54 0.57 4.22 9.27
N LEU A 55 -0.29 3.21 9.13
CA LEU A 55 -0.05 1.82 9.53
C LEU A 55 -0.03 0.93 8.29
N GLN A 56 1.14 0.46 7.91
CA GLN A 56 1.33 -0.49 6.81
C GLN A 56 1.13 -1.92 7.31
N SER A 57 0.25 -2.68 6.65
CA SER A 57 0.05 -4.11 6.90
C SER A 57 0.86 -4.96 5.94
N GLU A 58 1.58 -5.94 6.48
CA GLU A 58 2.33 -6.93 5.72
C GLU A 58 1.81 -8.33 6.03
N ALA A 59 1.68 -9.17 5.00
CA ALA A 59 1.30 -10.56 5.20
C ALA A 59 2.46 -11.35 5.82
N PRO A 60 2.19 -12.23 6.83
CA PRO A 60 3.20 -13.15 7.32
C PRO A 60 3.77 -14.00 6.19
N LYS A 61 5.07 -14.22 6.17
CA LYS A 61 5.81 -15.02 5.17
C LYS A 61 5.82 -14.47 3.74
N ILE A 62 5.00 -13.49 3.42
CA ILE A 62 5.02 -12.80 2.15
C ILE A 62 5.30 -11.33 2.48
N SER A 63 6.56 -11.00 2.63
CA SER A 63 6.94 -9.58 2.64
C SER A 63 6.48 -8.96 1.34
N CYS A 64 6.36 -7.65 1.28
CA CYS A 64 5.99 -6.96 0.05
C CYS A 64 6.98 -7.15 -1.12
N GLY A 65 7.89 -8.11 -1.01
CA GLY A 65 8.92 -8.43 -2.02
C GLY A 65 10.04 -7.41 -2.11
N THR A 66 9.88 -6.25 -1.48
CA THR A 66 10.85 -5.15 -1.54
C THR A 66 11.56 -4.88 -0.21
N ARG A 67 11.12 -5.54 0.90
CA ARG A 67 11.73 -5.38 2.22
C ARG A 67 13.23 -5.69 2.19
N GLY A 68 14.03 -4.79 2.74
CA GLY A 68 15.49 -4.87 2.68
C GLY A 68 16.12 -4.32 1.40
N THR A 69 15.34 -3.75 0.49
CA THR A 69 15.82 -3.05 -0.70
C THR A 69 15.71 -1.53 -0.55
N THR A 70 16.40 -0.80 -1.43
CA THR A 70 16.26 0.66 -1.53
C THR A 70 14.82 1.08 -1.84
N SER A 71 14.11 0.27 -2.64
CA SER A 71 12.69 0.51 -2.95
C SER A 71 11.81 0.44 -1.70
N TRP A 72 12.09 -0.47 -0.76
CA TRP A 72 11.40 -0.49 0.52
C TRP A 72 11.61 0.81 1.27
N SER A 73 12.87 1.21 1.46
CA SER A 73 13.22 2.43 2.20
C SER A 73 12.62 3.68 1.57
N GLN A 74 12.45 3.68 0.24
CA GLN A 74 11.83 4.79 -0.48
C GLN A 74 10.32 4.86 -0.26
N ASN A 75 9.63 3.72 -0.23
CA ASN A 75 8.16 3.68 -0.29
C ASN A 75 7.49 3.53 1.08
N HIS A 76 8.27 3.39 2.16
CA HIS A 76 7.74 3.12 3.51
C HIS A 76 8.38 4.03 4.58
N ARG A 77 8.77 5.23 4.21
CA ARG A 77 9.29 6.19 5.17
C ARG A 77 8.18 6.68 6.09
N ASN A 78 8.54 6.90 7.36
CA ASN A 78 7.66 7.51 8.36
C ASN A 78 6.35 6.74 8.64
N GLU A 79 6.30 5.44 8.33
CA GLU A 79 5.17 4.56 8.55
C GLU A 79 5.41 3.62 9.74
N TYR A 80 4.34 3.24 10.42
CA TYR A 80 4.32 2.09 11.33
C TYR A 80 4.03 0.82 10.53
N SER A 81 4.53 -0.32 11.01
CA SER A 81 4.30 -1.61 10.36
C SER A 81 3.64 -2.60 11.31
N ILE A 82 2.71 -3.39 10.77
CA ILE A 82 2.10 -4.53 11.45
C ILE A 82 2.08 -5.75 10.54
N THR A 83 2.41 -6.92 11.10
CA THR A 83 2.24 -8.18 10.38
C THR A 83 0.82 -8.69 10.59
N CYS A 84 0.00 -8.60 9.55
CA CYS A 84 -1.40 -8.99 9.60
C CYS A 84 -1.88 -9.49 8.23
N THR A 85 -2.74 -10.51 8.22
CA THR A 85 -3.43 -10.96 7.00
C THR A 85 -4.87 -11.34 7.31
N PRO A 86 -5.86 -10.87 6.55
CA PRO A 86 -7.25 -11.24 6.75
C PRO A 86 -7.61 -12.65 6.26
N ARG A 87 -6.63 -13.43 5.81
CA ARG A 87 -6.82 -14.81 5.31
C ARG A 87 -7.12 -15.82 6.43
N THR A 88 -6.77 -15.49 7.67
CA THR A 88 -7.07 -16.32 8.85
C THR A 88 -8.12 -15.66 9.73
N PRO A 89 -8.91 -16.42 10.51
CA PRO A 89 -9.92 -15.85 11.41
C PRO A 89 -9.30 -14.86 12.42
N ALA A 90 -8.15 -15.21 13.01
CA ALA A 90 -7.45 -14.33 13.95
C ALA A 90 -6.94 -13.05 13.26
N GLY A 91 -6.30 -13.20 12.10
CA GLY A 91 -5.82 -12.06 11.32
C GLY A 91 -6.96 -11.16 10.84
N LYS A 92 -8.13 -11.73 10.48
CA LYS A 92 -9.32 -10.94 10.13
C LYS A 92 -9.83 -10.10 11.29
N LYS A 93 -9.76 -10.61 12.53
CA LYS A 93 -10.12 -9.83 13.73
C LYS A 93 -9.19 -8.63 13.91
N ILE A 94 -7.87 -8.84 13.74
CA ILE A 94 -6.88 -7.77 13.83
C ILE A 94 -7.10 -6.76 12.70
N PHE A 95 -7.30 -7.24 11.48
CA PHE A 95 -7.55 -6.40 10.31
C PHE A 95 -8.76 -5.47 10.51
N LYS A 96 -9.87 -6.01 11.04
CA LYS A 96 -11.06 -5.21 11.38
C LYS A 96 -10.75 -4.13 12.42
N LYS A 97 -9.93 -4.42 13.43
CA LYS A 97 -9.49 -3.39 14.40
C LYS A 97 -8.66 -2.28 13.72
N CYS A 98 -7.86 -2.62 12.72
CA CYS A 98 -7.16 -1.60 11.93
C CYS A 98 -8.14 -0.73 11.14
N LEU A 99 -9.21 -1.31 10.57
CA LEU A 99 -10.27 -0.55 9.90
C LEU A 99 -11.07 0.34 10.86
N GLU A 100 -11.36 -0.15 12.09
CA GLU A 100 -12.00 0.65 13.15
C GLU A 100 -11.15 1.87 13.54
N TRP A 101 -9.84 1.70 13.55
CA TRP A 101 -8.89 2.75 13.92
C TRP A 101 -8.67 3.78 12.83
N ALA A 102 -8.78 3.39 11.55
CA ALA A 102 -8.40 4.19 10.40
C ALA A 102 -9.52 5.16 9.98
N ASP A 103 -9.14 6.33 9.49
CA ASP A 103 -10.00 7.24 8.74
C ASP A 103 -9.99 6.88 7.24
N ILE A 104 -8.84 6.40 6.74
CA ILE A 104 -8.63 6.03 5.35
C ILE A 104 -8.04 4.62 5.30
N TRP A 105 -8.57 3.78 4.44
CA TRP A 105 -7.99 2.49 4.09
C TRP A 105 -7.56 2.47 2.63
N ILE A 106 -6.25 2.32 2.38
CA ILE A 106 -5.67 2.17 1.04
C ILE A 106 -5.37 0.68 0.83
N GLU A 107 -6.01 0.07 -0.16
CA GLU A 107 -5.68 -1.29 -0.59
C GLU A 107 -5.17 -1.29 -2.03
N SER A 108 -4.10 -2.01 -2.32
CA SER A 108 -3.55 -2.13 -3.65
C SER A 108 -3.53 -3.59 -4.12
N SER A 109 -4.73 -4.13 -4.28
CA SER A 109 -4.93 -5.50 -4.73
C SER A 109 -5.73 -5.53 -6.03
N LYS A 110 -5.67 -6.68 -6.68
CA LYS A 110 -6.57 -6.94 -7.79
C LYS A 110 -8.03 -6.86 -7.32
N ALA A 111 -8.89 -6.26 -8.14
CA ALA A 111 -10.32 -6.07 -7.83
C ALA A 111 -10.98 -7.36 -7.29
N GLY A 112 -11.78 -7.20 -6.24
CA GLY A 112 -12.48 -8.28 -5.57
C GLY A 112 -11.63 -9.19 -4.67
N THR A 113 -10.34 -8.88 -4.46
CA THR A 113 -9.47 -9.68 -3.58
C THR A 113 -9.96 -9.68 -2.15
N TYR A 114 -10.29 -8.54 -1.58
CA TYR A 114 -10.82 -8.42 -0.22
C TYR A 114 -12.24 -8.94 -0.09
N ALA A 115 -13.09 -8.72 -1.09
CA ALA A 115 -14.44 -9.25 -1.14
C ALA A 115 -14.47 -10.79 -1.03
N LYS A 116 -13.54 -11.49 -1.69
CA LYS A 116 -13.36 -12.96 -1.58
C LYS A 116 -12.97 -13.42 -0.16
N MET A 117 -12.40 -12.53 0.63
CA MET A 117 -12.07 -12.78 2.04
C MET A 117 -13.21 -12.34 2.99
N GLY A 118 -14.38 -11.95 2.45
CA GLY A 118 -15.52 -11.47 3.21
C GLY A 118 -15.33 -10.06 3.78
N LEU A 119 -14.53 -9.25 3.11
CA LEU A 119 -14.30 -7.83 3.40
C LEU A 119 -14.74 -7.02 2.18
N THR A 120 -16.05 -6.99 1.92
CA THR A 120 -16.64 -6.07 0.94
C THR A 120 -16.69 -4.66 1.55
N ASP A 121 -16.90 -3.65 0.72
CA ASP A 121 -16.97 -2.26 1.19
C ASP A 121 -18.08 -2.07 2.22
N GLU A 122 -19.24 -2.71 2.02
CA GLU A 122 -20.36 -2.66 2.96
C GLU A 122 -19.98 -3.30 4.30
N VAL A 123 -19.25 -4.40 4.30
CA VAL A 123 -18.75 -5.04 5.53
C VAL A 123 -17.73 -4.14 6.23
N CYS A 124 -16.88 -3.46 5.49
CA CYS A 124 -15.91 -2.52 6.04
C CYS A 124 -16.59 -1.27 6.60
N TRP A 125 -17.59 -0.72 5.94
CA TRP A 125 -18.41 0.38 6.46
C TRP A 125 -19.31 -0.06 7.62
N GLY A 126 -19.70 -1.34 7.71
CA GLY A 126 -20.33 -1.90 8.90
C GLY A 126 -19.41 -1.94 10.12
N VAL A 127 -18.09 -1.96 9.91
CA VAL A 127 -17.07 -1.85 10.97
C VAL A 127 -16.78 -0.39 11.32
N ASN A 128 -16.67 0.47 10.33
CA ASN A 128 -16.41 1.91 10.49
C ASN A 128 -17.13 2.69 9.39
N SER A 129 -18.28 3.26 9.72
CA SER A 129 -19.15 3.96 8.77
C SER A 129 -18.55 5.25 8.19
N LYS A 130 -17.45 5.75 8.76
CA LYS A 130 -16.74 6.96 8.29
C LYS A 130 -15.50 6.63 7.46
N LEU A 131 -15.22 5.34 7.26
CA LEU A 131 -14.02 4.90 6.57
C LEU A 131 -14.04 5.34 5.09
N CYS A 132 -13.02 6.08 4.69
CA CYS A 132 -12.74 6.31 3.28
C CYS A 132 -11.96 5.10 2.73
N ILE A 133 -12.50 4.43 1.71
CA ILE A 133 -11.86 3.27 1.09
C ILE A 133 -11.26 3.67 -0.25
N VAL A 134 -9.97 3.44 -0.42
CA VAL A 134 -9.22 3.73 -1.65
C VAL A 134 -8.75 2.41 -2.27
N HIS A 135 -9.28 2.08 -3.43
CA HIS A 135 -8.90 0.90 -4.20
C HIS A 135 -7.89 1.27 -5.29
N VAL A 136 -6.66 0.82 -5.12
CA VAL A 136 -5.61 0.95 -6.13
C VAL A 136 -5.53 -0.35 -6.92
N SER A 137 -5.87 -0.32 -8.20
CA SER A 137 -5.81 -1.51 -9.05
C SER A 137 -5.52 -1.13 -10.50
N GLY A 138 -4.84 -2.00 -11.22
CA GLY A 138 -4.33 -1.69 -12.54
C GLY A 138 -5.39 -1.41 -13.61
N TYR A 139 -6.64 -1.88 -13.41
CA TYR A 139 -7.74 -1.70 -14.36
C TYR A 139 -9.03 -1.21 -13.71
N GLY A 140 -8.96 -0.70 -12.47
CA GLY A 140 -10.13 -0.25 -11.73
C GLY A 140 -10.98 -1.41 -11.17
N GLN A 141 -12.10 -1.05 -10.53
CA GLN A 141 -13.01 -1.99 -9.88
C GLN A 141 -14.12 -2.49 -10.83
N THR A 142 -14.27 -1.87 -11.99
CA THR A 142 -15.32 -2.16 -12.99
C THR A 142 -14.70 -2.42 -14.37
N GLY A 143 -15.52 -2.80 -15.33
CA GLY A 143 -15.08 -3.03 -16.72
C GLY A 143 -14.50 -4.43 -16.99
N PRO A 144 -14.21 -4.71 -18.28
CA PRO A 144 -13.86 -6.07 -18.74
C PRO A 144 -12.49 -6.55 -18.21
N TYR A 145 -11.59 -5.66 -17.84
CA TYR A 145 -10.25 -6.00 -17.38
C TYR A 145 -10.08 -5.96 -15.85
N LYS A 146 -11.12 -5.63 -15.07
CA LYS A 146 -11.04 -5.50 -13.61
C LYS A 146 -10.42 -6.71 -12.90
N SER A 147 -10.57 -7.91 -13.48
CA SER A 147 -10.03 -9.16 -12.91
C SER A 147 -8.60 -9.47 -13.35
N LYS A 148 -8.01 -8.70 -14.27
CA LYS A 148 -6.62 -8.89 -14.71
C LYS A 148 -5.65 -8.32 -13.70
N ALA A 149 -4.50 -9.00 -13.53
CA ALA A 149 -3.38 -8.44 -12.79
C ALA A 149 -2.69 -7.38 -13.66
N SER A 150 -2.19 -6.34 -13.01
CA SER A 150 -1.39 -5.29 -13.64
C SER A 150 -0.28 -4.87 -12.69
N TYR A 151 0.82 -4.50 -13.28
CA TYR A 151 1.94 -3.82 -12.64
C TYR A 151 2.33 -2.62 -13.51
N ASP A 152 3.27 -1.84 -13.06
CA ASP A 152 3.73 -0.63 -13.74
C ASP A 152 3.91 -0.79 -15.26
N VAL A 153 4.61 -1.85 -15.70
CA VAL A 153 4.85 -2.10 -17.12
C VAL A 153 3.57 -2.28 -17.91
N SER A 154 2.56 -2.92 -17.32
CA SER A 154 1.24 -3.08 -17.95
C SER A 154 0.51 -1.75 -18.07
N GLY A 155 0.61 -0.91 -17.04
CA GLY A 155 0.05 0.45 -17.05
C GLY A 155 0.70 1.33 -18.10
N GLN A 156 2.03 1.30 -18.21
CA GLN A 156 2.78 2.05 -19.21
C GLN A 156 2.44 1.59 -20.64
N ALA A 157 2.31 0.27 -20.85
CA ALA A 157 1.98 -0.29 -22.16
C ALA A 157 0.55 0.09 -22.59
N MET A 158 -0.43 -0.13 -21.70
CA MET A 158 -1.84 0.16 -21.99
C MET A 158 -2.13 1.66 -22.12
N GLY A 159 -1.41 2.50 -21.39
CA GLY A 159 -1.48 3.96 -21.49
C GLY A 159 -0.74 4.54 -22.68
N GLY A 160 -0.05 3.73 -23.49
CA GLY A 160 0.70 4.17 -24.66
C GLY A 160 2.05 4.82 -24.36
N TYR A 161 2.44 4.92 -23.08
CA TYR A 161 3.66 5.60 -22.68
C TYR A 161 4.92 4.91 -23.21
N MET A 162 4.92 3.57 -23.21
CA MET A 162 6.04 2.79 -23.75
C MET A 162 6.24 3.04 -25.26
N TYR A 163 5.16 3.24 -25.99
CA TYR A 163 5.23 3.57 -27.41
C TYR A 163 5.90 4.93 -27.65
N MET A 164 5.56 5.93 -26.85
CA MET A 164 6.14 7.27 -26.94
C MET A 164 7.60 7.33 -26.49
N ASN A 165 8.04 6.37 -25.69
CA ASN A 165 9.41 6.31 -25.14
C ASN A 165 10.36 5.44 -25.99
N GLY A 166 9.97 5.03 -27.18
CA GLY A 166 10.82 4.33 -28.14
C GLY A 166 11.82 5.27 -28.80
N VAL A 167 12.94 4.71 -29.27
CA VAL A 167 13.97 5.46 -30.01
C VAL A 167 13.44 5.84 -31.39
N SER A 168 12.65 4.98 -32.01
CA SER A 168 11.93 5.23 -33.25
C SER A 168 10.58 4.51 -33.26
N PRO A 169 9.62 4.91 -34.13
CA PRO A 169 8.32 4.26 -34.25
C PRO A 169 8.37 2.76 -34.63
N THR A 170 9.49 2.31 -35.17
CA THR A 170 9.70 0.92 -35.60
C THR A 170 10.47 0.07 -34.57
N ASP A 171 10.98 0.69 -33.51
CA ASP A 171 11.73 0.00 -32.49
C ASP A 171 10.85 -0.63 -31.42
N VAL A 172 11.44 -1.49 -30.60
CA VAL A 172 10.78 -2.10 -29.45
C VAL A 172 10.40 -0.99 -28.47
N PRO A 173 9.13 -0.90 -28.03
CA PRO A 173 8.71 0.06 -27.03
C PRO A 173 9.48 -0.13 -25.72
N LEU A 174 9.94 0.96 -25.11
CA LEU A 174 10.76 0.92 -23.91
C LEU A 174 9.99 1.38 -22.68
N LYS A 175 10.17 0.64 -21.59
CA LYS A 175 9.66 1.03 -20.28
C LYS A 175 10.45 2.22 -19.71
N VAL A 176 9.75 3.19 -19.16
CA VAL A 176 10.34 4.29 -18.38
C VAL A 176 10.63 3.83 -16.94
N ASN A 177 11.76 4.21 -16.41
CA ASN A 177 12.14 4.08 -15.00
C ASN A 177 12.10 5.46 -14.31
N PRO A 178 11.80 5.51 -13.00
CA PRO A 178 11.32 4.43 -12.14
C PRO A 178 9.81 4.24 -12.37
N TYR A 179 9.27 3.08 -12.23
CA TYR A 179 7.86 2.62 -12.16
C TYR A 179 6.81 3.76 -12.26
N LEU A 180 6.76 4.43 -13.42
CA LEU A 180 6.04 5.69 -13.62
C LEU A 180 4.56 5.59 -13.26
N SER A 181 3.86 4.54 -13.74
CA SER A 181 2.43 4.39 -13.51
C SER A 181 2.09 4.13 -12.05
N ASP A 182 2.94 3.40 -11.32
CA ASP A 182 2.77 3.17 -9.90
C ASP A 182 2.90 4.47 -9.09
N TYR A 183 3.95 5.26 -9.36
CA TYR A 183 4.15 6.53 -8.65
C TYR A 183 3.10 7.57 -9.00
N VAL A 184 2.73 7.71 -10.28
CA VAL A 184 1.66 8.62 -10.68
C VAL A 184 0.33 8.24 -10.03
N THR A 185 0.01 6.95 -9.93
CA THR A 185 -1.17 6.48 -9.21
C THR A 185 -1.14 6.87 -7.73
N ALA A 186 0.02 6.80 -7.08
CA ALA A 186 0.15 7.16 -5.68
C ALA A 186 -0.02 8.68 -5.42
N TYR A 187 0.26 9.52 -6.41
CA TYR A 187 0.07 10.97 -6.32
C TYR A 187 -1.38 11.41 -6.53
N ASN A 188 -2.23 10.57 -7.11
CA ASN A 188 -3.65 10.87 -7.37
C ASN A 188 -4.56 10.35 -6.27
#